data_3f4e3861de2a1ab8229874e7628aa2ab
#
_entry.id   3f4e3861de2a1ab8229874e7628aa2ab
#
_cell.length_a   1.000
_cell.length_b   1.000
_cell.length_c   1.000
_cell.angle_alpha   90.00
_cell.angle_beta   90.00
_cell.angle_gamma   90.00
#
_symmetry.space_group_name_H-M   'P 1'
#
loop_
_entity.id
_entity.type
_entity.pdbx_description
1 polymer ?
#
loop_
_entity_poly.entity_id
_entity_poly.type
_entity_poly.pdbx_seq_one_letter_code
_entity_poly.pdbx_strand_id
1 'polypeptide(L)'
;MHEVKDTQRSLVRIGYDGTVHKWFRGYLARERFENEVRVLKYLEEKGCDFVPKLISSESGDLKIVTTNCGKRVDHLDPESMRQLYDELTPFGVRHDDRELRNITYRVGDGRFCIIDFELATILEFPPLKINWSAVTHRGNIRENNEDSFLIIKSEGQAITKLESLGQGALENSDFILAVSDGVGGAQSGEIASQIATEKLKQYMPLGFRLRAAGIGDSFSDILIEIFTKIHDELLRLGYSSEEYSGMGSTLSLCWLTPGWLYYGHIGDSRIYLLPEKGKLNQLTYDHTPVGDLRKKGLITEKDARSHPKKNILNQILGTGYQQLEPQVGAVGLKKGDKFLICSDGLIDG
;
A
#
# COMPACT_ATOMS: atom_id res chain seq x y z
N MET A 1 13.32 -26.55 -17.30
CA MET A 1 12.63 -25.72 -16.29
C MET A 1 11.13 -25.83 -16.48
N HIS A 2 10.40 -26.03 -15.41
CA HIS A 2 8.95 -26.05 -15.40
C HIS A 2 8.42 -24.72 -14.82
N GLU A 3 7.49 -24.06 -15.52
CA GLU A 3 6.90 -22.81 -15.08
C GLU A 3 5.84 -23.06 -14.01
N VAL A 4 5.93 -22.32 -12.89
CA VAL A 4 5.02 -22.44 -11.75
C VAL A 4 4.10 -21.22 -11.61
N LYS A 5 4.62 -20.02 -11.97
CA LYS A 5 3.90 -18.76 -11.85
C LYS A 5 4.43 -17.78 -12.90
N ASP A 6 3.54 -17.19 -13.67
CA ASP A 6 3.83 -16.05 -14.55
C ASP A 6 2.80 -14.94 -14.31
N THR A 7 3.25 -13.82 -13.78
CA THR A 7 2.42 -12.66 -13.44
C THR A 7 3.10 -11.37 -13.89
N GLN A 8 2.40 -10.26 -13.82
CA GLN A 8 2.99 -8.94 -14.07
C GLN A 8 4.11 -8.59 -13.06
N ARG A 9 4.12 -9.22 -11.87
CA ARG A 9 5.07 -8.93 -10.79
C ARG A 9 6.28 -9.86 -10.75
N SER A 10 6.12 -11.12 -11.14
CA SER A 10 7.20 -12.10 -11.10
C SER A 10 6.97 -13.27 -12.05
N LEU A 11 8.07 -13.87 -12.52
CA LEU A 11 8.11 -15.17 -13.18
C LEU A 11 8.83 -16.16 -12.27
N VAL A 12 8.23 -17.31 -11.99
CA VAL A 12 8.85 -18.37 -11.17
C VAL A 12 8.89 -19.68 -11.95
N ARG A 13 10.07 -20.28 -12.00
CA ARG A 13 10.32 -21.59 -12.65
C ARG A 13 11.10 -22.51 -11.73
N ILE A 14 10.81 -23.80 -11.81
CA ILE A 14 11.61 -24.84 -11.14
C ILE A 14 12.59 -25.42 -12.15
N GLY A 15 13.87 -25.45 -11.78
CA GLY A 15 14.95 -26.07 -12.54
C GLY A 15 14.85 -27.60 -12.55
N TYR A 16 15.51 -28.27 -13.50
CA TYR A 16 15.61 -29.73 -13.52
C TYR A 16 16.42 -30.28 -12.34
N ASP A 17 17.25 -29.44 -11.73
CA ASP A 17 18.01 -29.69 -10.50
C ASP A 17 17.19 -29.47 -9.23
N GLY A 18 15.90 -29.11 -9.37
CA GLY A 18 15.00 -28.84 -8.27
C GLY A 18 15.13 -27.45 -7.66
N THR A 19 16.00 -26.56 -8.15
CA THR A 19 16.11 -25.17 -7.66
C THR A 19 14.95 -24.31 -8.15
N VAL A 20 14.62 -23.24 -7.41
CA VAL A 20 13.58 -22.29 -7.77
C VAL A 20 14.22 -21.01 -8.29
N HIS A 21 13.84 -20.61 -9.49
CA HIS A 21 14.28 -19.39 -10.16
C HIS A 21 13.16 -18.38 -10.17
N LYS A 22 13.36 -17.18 -9.59
CA LYS A 22 12.40 -16.10 -9.57
C LYS A 22 12.98 -14.86 -10.22
N TRP A 23 12.27 -14.32 -11.21
CA TRP A 23 12.57 -13.03 -11.85
C TRP A 23 11.54 -12.02 -11.37
N PHE A 24 12.01 -10.87 -10.90
CA PHE A 24 11.15 -9.77 -10.48
C PHE A 24 10.85 -8.87 -11.66
N ARG A 25 9.59 -8.44 -11.79
CA ARG A 25 9.09 -7.63 -12.91
C ARG A 25 8.18 -6.52 -12.43
N GLY A 26 7.93 -5.54 -13.31
CA GLY A 26 6.96 -4.49 -13.08
C GLY A 26 7.35 -3.52 -11.96
N TYR A 27 6.33 -2.98 -11.33
CA TYR A 27 6.50 -1.91 -10.34
C TYR A 27 7.35 -2.37 -9.13
N LEU A 28 8.34 -1.54 -8.74
CA LEU A 28 9.28 -1.78 -7.64
C LEU A 28 10.01 -3.15 -7.72
N ALA A 29 10.23 -3.66 -8.92
CA ALA A 29 10.89 -4.96 -9.09
C ALA A 29 12.28 -5.01 -8.43
N ARG A 30 13.05 -3.91 -8.52
CA ARG A 30 14.39 -3.80 -7.93
C ARG A 30 14.33 -3.81 -6.40
N GLU A 31 13.48 -3.00 -5.80
CA GLU A 31 13.32 -2.91 -4.35
C GLU A 31 12.84 -4.24 -3.76
N ARG A 32 11.89 -4.91 -4.41
CA ARG A 32 11.39 -6.22 -3.98
C ARG A 32 12.48 -7.30 -4.10
N PHE A 33 13.25 -7.28 -5.18
CA PHE A 33 14.42 -8.16 -5.35
C PHE A 33 15.44 -7.93 -4.23
N GLU A 34 15.86 -6.68 -4.00
CA GLU A 34 16.85 -6.33 -2.98
C GLU A 34 16.36 -6.71 -1.58
N ASN A 35 15.07 -6.51 -1.29
CA ASN A 35 14.50 -6.88 -0.01
C ASN A 35 14.48 -8.40 0.19
N GLU A 36 14.03 -9.19 -0.78
CA GLU A 36 13.99 -10.65 -0.65
C GLU A 36 15.39 -11.23 -0.49
N VAL A 37 16.37 -10.74 -1.26
CA VAL A 37 17.78 -11.13 -1.10
C VAL A 37 18.29 -10.82 0.31
N ARG A 38 18.01 -9.65 0.83
CA ARG A 38 18.42 -9.21 2.17
C ARG A 38 17.81 -10.08 3.27
N VAL A 39 16.49 -10.31 3.20
CA VAL A 39 15.75 -11.07 4.20
C VAL A 39 16.17 -12.53 4.21
N LEU A 40 16.33 -13.16 3.03
CA LEU A 40 16.78 -14.55 2.96
C LEU A 40 18.18 -14.75 3.52
N LYS A 41 19.13 -13.85 3.21
CA LYS A 41 20.48 -13.89 3.79
C LYS A 41 20.44 -13.75 5.32
N TYR A 42 19.65 -12.79 5.80
CA TYR A 42 19.49 -12.56 7.23
C TYR A 42 18.90 -13.78 7.96
N LEU A 43 17.86 -14.41 7.40
CA LEU A 43 17.26 -15.63 7.97
C LEU A 43 18.23 -16.82 7.95
N GLU A 44 19.05 -16.93 6.92
CA GLU A 44 20.10 -17.96 6.84
C GLU A 44 21.18 -17.75 7.92
N GLU A 45 21.65 -16.51 8.13
CA GLU A 45 22.58 -16.15 9.21
C GLU A 45 22.00 -16.44 10.60
N LYS A 46 20.69 -16.30 10.78
CA LYS A 46 19.98 -16.64 12.02
C LYS A 46 19.67 -18.13 12.17
N GLY A 47 19.99 -18.96 11.19
CA GLY A 47 19.76 -20.40 11.22
C GLY A 47 18.31 -20.82 11.03
N CYS A 48 17.47 -19.99 10.39
CA CYS A 48 16.09 -20.33 10.07
C CYS A 48 16.07 -21.41 8.97
N ASP A 49 15.51 -22.58 9.24
CA ASP A 49 15.55 -23.75 8.38
C ASP A 49 14.25 -24.05 7.62
N PHE A 50 13.18 -23.31 7.92
CA PHE A 50 11.85 -23.45 7.27
C PHE A 50 11.57 -22.36 6.24
N VAL A 51 12.63 -21.82 5.64
CA VAL A 51 12.58 -20.84 4.55
C VAL A 51 13.52 -21.24 3.41
N PRO A 52 13.35 -20.73 2.19
CA PRO A 52 14.29 -20.99 1.11
C PRO A 52 15.70 -20.46 1.44
N LYS A 53 16.74 -21.23 1.11
CA LYS A 53 18.11 -20.73 1.13
C LYS A 53 18.43 -20.05 -0.19
N LEU A 54 19.07 -18.90 -0.13
CA LEU A 54 19.52 -18.18 -1.31
C LEU A 54 20.77 -18.85 -1.90
N ILE A 55 20.68 -19.35 -3.13
CA ILE A 55 21.80 -19.97 -3.86
C ILE A 55 22.57 -18.91 -4.63
N SER A 56 21.86 -18.05 -5.38
CA SER A 56 22.46 -16.94 -6.11
C SER A 56 21.48 -15.79 -6.31
N SER A 57 22.03 -14.60 -6.58
CA SER A 57 21.27 -13.41 -6.93
C SER A 57 21.96 -12.62 -8.04
N GLU A 58 21.23 -12.22 -9.07
CA GLU A 58 21.70 -11.50 -10.25
C GLU A 58 20.97 -10.17 -10.34
N SER A 59 21.60 -9.07 -9.93
CA SER A 59 20.96 -7.75 -9.87
C SER A 59 20.69 -7.13 -11.24
N GLY A 60 21.42 -7.56 -12.29
CA GLY A 60 21.18 -7.11 -13.67
C GLY A 60 19.85 -7.63 -14.20
N ASP A 61 19.54 -8.88 -13.96
CA ASP A 61 18.32 -9.54 -14.42
C ASP A 61 17.21 -9.54 -13.37
N LEU A 62 17.45 -8.94 -12.21
CA LEU A 62 16.56 -8.98 -11.04
C LEU A 62 16.09 -10.41 -10.74
N LYS A 63 17.04 -11.34 -10.69
CA LYS A 63 16.78 -12.78 -10.56
C LYS A 63 17.40 -13.32 -9.28
N ILE A 64 16.66 -14.18 -8.60
CA ILE A 64 17.18 -15.01 -7.52
C ILE A 64 17.04 -16.49 -7.87
N VAL A 65 17.94 -17.30 -7.32
CA VAL A 65 17.85 -18.74 -7.31
C VAL A 65 17.89 -19.22 -5.87
N THR A 66 16.92 -20.04 -5.49
CA THR A 66 16.76 -20.53 -4.12
C THR A 66 16.60 -22.06 -4.08
N THR A 67 16.73 -22.64 -2.91
CA THR A 67 16.33 -24.01 -2.65
C THR A 67 14.81 -24.13 -2.76
N ASN A 68 14.32 -25.33 -3.12
CA ASN A 68 12.91 -25.64 -3.17
C ASN A 68 12.41 -26.08 -1.80
N CYS A 69 11.39 -25.41 -1.30
CA CYS A 69 10.74 -25.70 -0.03
C CYS A 69 9.52 -26.63 -0.15
N GLY A 70 9.37 -27.36 -1.25
CA GLY A 70 8.35 -28.37 -1.42
C GLY A 70 7.13 -27.90 -2.23
N LYS A 71 6.00 -28.55 -2.01
CA LYS A 71 4.74 -28.29 -2.75
C LYS A 71 3.88 -27.27 -2.04
N ARG A 72 3.09 -26.52 -2.79
CA ARG A 72 2.07 -25.64 -2.22
C ARG A 72 1.06 -26.41 -1.40
N VAL A 73 0.56 -25.74 -0.37
CA VAL A 73 -0.49 -26.24 0.51
C VAL A 73 -1.83 -25.74 0.00
N ASP A 74 -2.77 -26.64 -0.20
CA ASP A 74 -4.10 -26.31 -0.72
C ASP A 74 -5.04 -25.83 0.40
N HIS A 75 -4.78 -26.27 1.64
CA HIS A 75 -5.59 -25.89 2.79
C HIS A 75 -4.74 -25.93 4.08
N LEU A 76 -4.87 -24.89 4.89
CA LEU A 76 -4.36 -24.82 6.26
C LEU A 76 -5.36 -23.98 7.07
N ASP A 77 -5.68 -24.40 8.27
CA ASP A 77 -6.59 -23.62 9.11
C ASP A 77 -5.94 -22.29 9.52
N PRO A 78 -6.74 -21.23 9.75
CA PRO A 78 -6.23 -19.89 9.99
C PRO A 78 -5.32 -19.77 11.23
N GLU A 79 -5.59 -20.56 12.25
CA GLU A 79 -4.80 -20.54 13.49
C GLU A 79 -3.41 -21.13 13.26
N SER A 80 -3.34 -22.31 12.62
CA SER A 80 -2.08 -22.96 12.25
C SER A 80 -1.26 -22.08 11.29
N MET A 81 -1.91 -21.40 10.35
CA MET A 81 -1.26 -20.48 9.46
C MET A 81 -0.66 -19.28 10.21
N ARG A 82 -1.41 -18.69 11.16
CA ARG A 82 -0.92 -17.60 12.00
C ARG A 82 0.30 -18.04 12.81
N GLN A 83 0.20 -19.19 13.48
CA GLN A 83 1.30 -19.73 14.29
C GLN A 83 2.56 -19.95 13.47
N LEU A 84 2.44 -20.51 12.27
CA LEU A 84 3.58 -20.72 11.36
C LEU A 84 4.28 -19.40 11.00
N TYR A 85 3.53 -18.35 10.66
CA TYR A 85 4.13 -17.05 10.37
C TYR A 85 4.76 -16.39 11.60
N ASP A 86 4.17 -16.61 12.79
CA ASP A 86 4.71 -16.08 14.04
C ASP A 86 6.01 -16.78 14.47
N GLU A 87 6.31 -18.00 13.94
CA GLU A 87 7.62 -18.66 14.11
C GLU A 87 8.80 -17.86 13.50
N LEU A 88 8.56 -16.91 12.60
CA LEU A 88 9.59 -15.99 12.10
C LEU A 88 10.00 -14.91 13.11
N THR A 89 9.15 -14.59 14.07
CA THR A 89 9.39 -13.52 15.06
C THR A 89 10.65 -13.73 15.91
N PRO A 90 10.92 -14.94 16.43
CA PRO A 90 12.18 -15.22 17.14
C PRO A 90 13.44 -15.03 16.29
N PHE A 91 13.32 -15.11 14.96
CA PHE A 91 14.41 -14.82 14.03
C PHE A 91 14.51 -13.34 13.66
N GLY A 92 13.69 -12.46 14.26
CA GLY A 92 13.69 -11.02 13.98
C GLY A 92 13.11 -10.65 12.62
N VAL A 93 12.21 -11.45 12.06
CA VAL A 93 11.54 -11.18 10.79
C VAL A 93 10.04 -11.26 10.92
N ARG A 94 9.35 -10.31 10.28
CA ARG A 94 7.90 -10.32 10.06
C ARG A 94 7.63 -10.51 8.58
N HIS A 95 6.78 -11.48 8.23
CA HIS A 95 6.29 -11.64 6.87
C HIS A 95 5.03 -10.79 6.67
N ASP A 96 5.08 -9.81 5.77
CA ASP A 96 3.99 -8.84 5.60
C ASP A 96 2.94 -9.26 4.55
N ASP A 97 3.18 -10.36 3.81
CA ASP A 97 2.22 -11.02 2.90
C ASP A 97 1.91 -12.43 3.43
N ARG A 98 1.12 -12.51 4.52
CA ARG A 98 0.79 -13.74 5.27
C ARG A 98 -0.33 -14.52 4.58
N GLU A 99 -0.05 -15.06 3.41
CA GLU A 99 -1.00 -15.74 2.55
C GLU A 99 -0.72 -17.24 2.44
N LEU A 100 -1.77 -18.06 2.29
CA LEU A 100 -1.63 -19.50 2.10
C LEU A 100 -0.76 -19.86 0.89
N ARG A 101 -0.79 -19.03 -0.18
CA ARG A 101 0.04 -19.19 -1.37
C ARG A 101 1.55 -19.10 -1.10
N ASN A 102 1.93 -18.50 0.03
CA ASN A 102 3.33 -18.34 0.47
C ASN A 102 3.75 -19.43 1.44
N ILE A 103 2.93 -20.47 1.62
CA ILE A 103 3.22 -21.64 2.43
C ILE A 103 3.40 -22.85 1.52
N THR A 104 4.45 -23.62 1.78
CA THR A 104 4.75 -24.89 1.13
C THR A 104 4.96 -25.97 2.15
N TYR A 105 4.86 -27.23 1.73
CA TYR A 105 5.12 -28.40 2.57
C TYR A 105 6.29 -29.18 2.02
N ARG A 106 7.35 -29.33 2.80
CA ARG A 106 8.57 -30.03 2.48
C ARG A 106 8.47 -31.48 2.96
N VAL A 107 8.19 -32.39 2.04
CA VAL A 107 7.93 -33.80 2.33
C VAL A 107 9.14 -34.50 3.00
N GLY A 108 10.36 -34.07 2.68
CA GLY A 108 11.59 -34.72 3.16
C GLY A 108 11.76 -34.73 4.69
N ASP A 109 11.28 -33.71 5.36
CA ASP A 109 11.34 -33.54 6.83
C ASP A 109 9.95 -33.29 7.47
N GLY A 110 8.90 -33.30 6.66
CA GLY A 110 7.53 -33.12 7.15
C GLY A 110 7.21 -31.72 7.67
N ARG A 111 7.89 -30.68 7.14
CA ARG A 111 7.80 -29.32 7.67
C ARG A 111 7.10 -28.35 6.71
N PHE A 112 6.24 -27.51 7.25
CA PHE A 112 5.76 -26.33 6.53
C PHE A 112 6.88 -25.30 6.41
N CYS A 113 6.95 -24.65 5.25
CA CYS A 113 7.93 -23.64 4.93
C CYS A 113 7.24 -22.36 4.45
N ILE A 114 7.84 -21.23 4.74
CA ILE A 114 7.36 -19.92 4.28
C ILE A 114 8.26 -19.47 3.12
N ILE A 115 7.66 -18.95 2.05
CA ILE A 115 8.32 -18.47 0.84
C ILE A 115 7.88 -17.05 0.49
N ASP A 116 8.52 -16.42 -0.52
CA ASP A 116 8.13 -15.11 -1.09
C ASP A 116 8.31 -13.94 -0.13
N PHE A 117 9.55 -13.69 0.28
CA PHE A 117 9.93 -12.65 1.26
C PHE A 117 10.09 -11.24 0.67
N GLU A 118 9.58 -10.99 -0.54
CA GLU A 118 9.74 -9.70 -1.22
C GLU A 118 9.17 -8.50 -0.45
N LEU A 119 8.18 -8.74 0.43
CA LEU A 119 7.55 -7.73 1.28
C LEU A 119 7.82 -7.93 2.78
N ALA A 120 8.69 -8.85 3.17
CA ALA A 120 8.98 -9.11 4.58
C ALA A 120 9.84 -8.02 5.22
N THR A 121 9.74 -7.88 6.54
CA THR A 121 10.45 -6.88 7.35
C THR A 121 11.39 -7.53 8.34
N ILE A 122 12.65 -7.06 8.40
CA ILE A 122 13.61 -7.44 9.46
C ILE A 122 13.38 -6.53 10.67
N LEU A 123 13.03 -7.10 11.82
CA LEU A 123 12.61 -6.39 13.04
C LEU A 123 13.77 -5.91 13.94
N GLU A 124 15.01 -6.35 13.68
CA GLU A 124 16.18 -6.00 14.52
C GLU A 124 16.75 -4.58 14.26
N PHE A 125 16.16 -3.81 13.36
CA PHE A 125 16.49 -2.39 13.27
C PHE A 125 15.78 -1.63 14.39
N PRO A 126 16.43 -0.60 14.99
CA PRO A 126 15.74 0.25 15.93
C PRO A 126 14.48 0.78 15.26
N PRO A 127 13.35 0.79 15.97
CA PRO A 127 12.06 1.16 15.38
C PRO A 127 12.17 2.51 14.70
N LEU A 128 11.67 2.61 13.47
CA LEU A 128 11.62 3.87 12.76
C LEU A 128 10.70 4.80 13.54
N LYS A 129 11.23 5.93 13.99
CA LYS A 129 10.42 7.00 14.56
C LYS A 129 9.74 7.75 13.44
N ILE A 130 8.45 7.95 13.57
CA ILE A 130 7.64 8.78 12.70
C ILE A 130 7.27 10.08 13.42
N ASN A 131 7.41 11.20 12.73
CA ASN A 131 6.85 12.47 13.13
C ASN A 131 5.87 12.92 12.05
N TRP A 132 4.72 13.46 12.44
CA TRP A 132 3.72 13.95 11.51
C TRP A 132 3.19 15.30 11.92
N SER A 133 2.73 16.05 10.92
CA SER A 133 1.91 17.22 11.08
C SER A 133 0.87 17.26 9.96
N ALA A 134 -0.32 17.73 10.29
CA ALA A 134 -1.40 17.94 9.32
C ALA A 134 -2.05 19.29 9.55
N VAL A 135 -2.47 19.92 8.48
CA VAL A 135 -3.21 21.19 8.50
C VAL A 135 -4.23 21.18 7.37
N THR A 136 -5.40 21.72 7.61
CA THR A 136 -6.39 22.03 6.58
C THR A 136 -6.83 23.47 6.74
N HIS A 137 -7.01 24.17 5.62
CA HIS A 137 -7.40 25.57 5.60
C HIS A 137 -8.10 25.89 4.28
N ARG A 138 -9.21 26.64 4.35
CA ARG A 138 -10.03 27.02 3.18
C ARG A 138 -9.30 27.92 2.15
N GLY A 139 -8.12 28.41 2.48
CA GLY A 139 -7.44 29.41 1.67
C GLY A 139 -8.08 30.81 1.81
N ASN A 140 -7.79 31.67 0.84
CA ASN A 140 -8.24 33.08 0.86
C ASN A 140 -9.44 33.33 -0.06
N ILE A 141 -9.83 32.35 -0.89
CA ILE A 141 -10.83 32.54 -1.97
C ILE A 141 -12.12 31.76 -1.66
N ARG A 142 -12.01 30.55 -1.15
CA ARG A 142 -13.16 29.66 -0.89
C ARG A 142 -13.93 30.12 0.35
N GLU A 143 -15.27 29.99 0.33
CA GLU A 143 -16.12 30.27 1.49
C GLU A 143 -16.03 29.12 2.51
N ASN A 144 -16.01 27.88 2.05
CA ASN A 144 -15.95 26.66 2.85
C ASN A 144 -14.62 25.92 2.65
N ASN A 145 -14.31 25.03 3.58
CA ASN A 145 -13.21 24.09 3.49
C ASN A 145 -13.77 22.70 3.22
N GLU A 146 -13.56 22.19 2.02
CA GLU A 146 -14.04 20.88 1.58
C GLU A 146 -13.00 19.77 1.79
N ASP A 147 -11.80 20.12 2.29
CA ASP A 147 -10.74 19.19 2.59
C ASP A 147 -10.88 18.56 3.98
N SER A 148 -10.64 17.27 4.08
CA SER A 148 -10.55 16.51 5.32
C SER A 148 -9.26 15.71 5.38
N PHE A 149 -8.72 15.51 6.59
CA PHE A 149 -7.61 14.60 6.81
C PHE A 149 -7.89 13.61 7.94
N LEU A 150 -7.19 12.49 7.92
CA LEU A 150 -7.25 11.47 8.95
C LEU A 150 -5.85 11.00 9.29
N ILE A 151 -5.57 10.88 10.59
CA ILE A 151 -4.38 10.21 11.10
C ILE A 151 -4.83 9.20 12.14
N ILE A 152 -4.52 7.93 11.93
CA ILE A 152 -4.82 6.85 12.86
C ILE A 152 -3.60 5.99 13.11
N LYS A 153 -3.52 5.45 14.33
CA LYS A 153 -2.57 4.44 14.76
C LYS A 153 -3.33 3.13 15.01
N SER A 154 -2.76 2.03 14.57
CA SER A 154 -3.25 0.69 14.87
C SER A 154 -2.21 -0.06 15.71
N GLU A 155 -2.66 -0.60 16.84
CA GLU A 155 -1.90 -1.51 17.70
C GLU A 155 -2.69 -2.80 17.88
N GLY A 156 -2.36 -3.82 17.10
CA GLY A 156 -3.16 -5.04 17.04
C GLY A 156 -4.57 -4.75 16.53
N GLN A 157 -5.57 -4.91 17.41
CA GLN A 157 -6.98 -4.62 17.07
C GLN A 157 -7.44 -3.22 17.49
N ALA A 158 -6.66 -2.51 18.27
CA ALA A 158 -7.00 -1.17 18.73
C ALA A 158 -6.65 -0.12 17.66
N ILE A 159 -7.59 0.77 17.35
CA ILE A 159 -7.40 1.90 16.45
C ILE A 159 -7.64 3.18 17.20
N THR A 160 -6.66 4.07 17.16
CA THR A 160 -6.72 5.38 17.80
C THR A 160 -6.60 6.48 16.74
N LYS A 161 -7.54 7.41 16.71
CA LYS A 161 -7.42 8.66 15.94
C LYS A 161 -6.41 9.55 16.67
N LEU A 162 -5.47 10.11 15.92
CA LEU A 162 -4.41 10.93 16.43
C LEU A 162 -4.65 12.41 16.13
N GLU A 163 -4.00 13.26 16.89
CA GLU A 163 -3.99 14.72 16.69
C GLU A 163 -3.20 15.10 15.42
N SER A 164 -3.43 16.33 14.96
CA SER A 164 -2.77 16.89 13.77
C SER A 164 -1.25 17.01 13.86
N LEU A 165 -0.68 16.97 15.06
CA LEU A 165 0.76 17.00 15.30
C LEU A 165 1.13 15.88 16.26
N GLY A 166 2.21 15.15 15.97
CA GLY A 166 2.65 14.10 16.88
C GLY A 166 3.89 13.35 16.42
N GLN A 167 4.23 12.34 17.24
CA GLN A 167 5.33 11.42 16.98
C GLN A 167 4.98 10.02 17.48
N GLY A 168 5.60 9.01 16.87
CA GLY A 168 5.39 7.62 17.21
C GLY A 168 6.53 6.72 16.74
N ALA A 169 6.38 5.42 16.94
CA ALA A 169 7.33 4.42 16.48
C ALA A 169 6.61 3.32 15.69
N LEU A 170 7.21 2.92 14.57
CA LEU A 170 6.77 1.83 13.70
C LEU A 170 7.33 0.47 14.19
N GLU A 171 7.17 0.15 15.47
CA GLU A 171 7.66 -1.11 16.03
C GLU A 171 6.57 -2.18 15.99
N ASN A 172 5.50 -1.93 16.75
CA ASN A 172 4.34 -2.82 16.86
C ASN A 172 3.05 -2.11 16.42
N SER A 173 3.19 -0.99 15.73
CA SER A 173 2.08 -0.14 15.31
C SER A 173 2.19 0.18 13.84
N ASP A 174 1.05 0.20 13.19
CA ASP A 174 0.90 0.77 11.85
C ASP A 174 0.29 2.18 11.97
N PHE A 175 0.63 3.07 11.05
CA PHE A 175 0.04 4.40 10.96
C PHE A 175 -0.62 4.57 9.59
N ILE A 176 -1.82 5.17 9.59
CA ILE A 176 -2.49 5.56 8.35
C ILE A 176 -2.67 7.07 8.39
N LEU A 177 -2.23 7.72 7.33
CA LEU A 177 -2.43 9.13 7.08
C LEU A 177 -3.19 9.28 5.77
N ALA A 178 -4.24 10.09 5.76
CA ALA A 178 -5.05 10.29 4.56
C ALA A 178 -5.48 11.75 4.41
N VAL A 179 -5.65 12.16 3.16
CA VAL A 179 -6.26 13.43 2.75
C VAL A 179 -7.38 13.11 1.76
N SER A 180 -8.48 13.81 1.90
CA SER A 180 -9.68 13.69 1.07
C SER A 180 -10.16 15.09 0.73
N ASP A 181 -10.28 15.39 -0.55
CA ASP A 181 -10.77 16.66 -1.11
C ASP A 181 -12.16 16.43 -1.67
N GLY A 182 -13.13 17.14 -1.11
CA GLY A 182 -14.53 16.96 -1.45
C GLY A 182 -14.96 17.79 -2.66
N VAL A 183 -15.76 17.19 -3.51
CA VAL A 183 -16.38 17.86 -4.64
C VAL A 183 -17.90 17.75 -4.58
N GLY A 184 -18.58 18.84 -4.93
CA GLY A 184 -20.05 18.93 -4.94
C GLY A 184 -20.52 20.35 -4.79
N GLY A 185 -21.83 20.58 -4.92
CA GLY A 185 -22.40 21.91 -4.69
C GLY A 185 -22.48 22.26 -3.20
N ALA A 186 -22.18 23.52 -2.84
CA ALA A 186 -22.34 24.14 -1.53
C ALA A 186 -21.72 23.36 -0.34
N GLN A 187 -22.48 22.48 0.33
CA GLN A 187 -22.02 21.73 1.51
C GLN A 187 -21.70 20.25 1.20
N SER A 188 -22.06 19.77 0.02
CA SER A 188 -21.97 18.35 -0.33
C SER A 188 -20.51 17.87 -0.42
N GLY A 189 -19.57 18.71 -0.86
CA GLY A 189 -18.14 18.40 -0.92
C GLY A 189 -17.55 18.18 0.47
N GLU A 190 -17.79 19.09 1.42
CA GLU A 190 -17.32 18.96 2.80
C GLU A 190 -17.84 17.67 3.45
N ILE A 191 -19.12 17.36 3.25
CA ILE A 191 -19.73 16.13 3.76
C ILE A 191 -19.10 14.91 3.12
N ALA A 192 -18.84 14.93 1.81
CA ALA A 192 -18.23 13.80 1.10
C ALA A 192 -16.82 13.46 1.62
N SER A 193 -15.96 14.47 1.79
CA SER A 193 -14.61 14.27 2.31
C SER A 193 -14.59 13.80 3.77
N GLN A 194 -15.50 14.32 4.61
CA GLN A 194 -15.67 13.86 5.99
C GLN A 194 -16.14 12.41 6.05
N ILE A 195 -17.13 12.04 5.23
CA ILE A 195 -17.60 10.64 5.14
C ILE A 195 -16.48 9.73 4.65
N ALA A 196 -15.73 10.11 3.62
CA ALA A 196 -14.63 9.30 3.09
C ALA A 196 -13.60 8.99 4.19
N THR A 197 -13.20 9.98 4.98
CA THR A 197 -12.24 9.79 6.09
C THR A 197 -12.83 8.99 7.26
N GLU A 198 -14.09 9.20 7.63
CA GLU A 198 -14.76 8.41 8.68
C GLU A 198 -14.97 6.95 8.26
N LYS A 199 -15.36 6.70 7.00
CA LYS A 199 -15.49 5.34 6.46
C LYS A 199 -14.13 4.66 6.32
N LEU A 200 -13.09 5.38 5.92
CA LEU A 200 -11.73 4.86 5.95
C LEU A 200 -11.37 4.36 7.36
N LYS A 201 -11.58 5.18 8.40
CA LYS A 201 -11.37 4.78 9.79
C LYS A 201 -12.22 3.56 10.18
N GLN A 202 -13.46 3.48 9.71
CA GLN A 202 -14.37 2.37 10.00
C GLN A 202 -13.92 1.06 9.32
N TYR A 203 -13.39 1.11 8.09
CA TYR A 203 -13.04 -0.08 7.30
C TYR A 203 -11.60 -0.55 7.50
N MET A 204 -10.68 0.32 7.91
CA MET A 204 -9.29 -0.07 8.21
C MET A 204 -9.16 -1.21 9.22
N PRO A 205 -9.97 -1.30 10.32
CA PRO A 205 -9.93 -2.45 11.23
C PRO A 205 -10.18 -3.79 10.55
N LEU A 206 -11.01 -3.83 9.53
CA LEU A 206 -11.24 -5.04 8.73
C LEU A 206 -9.96 -5.43 7.99
N GLY A 207 -9.30 -4.47 7.33
CA GLY A 207 -8.02 -4.69 6.67
C GLY A 207 -6.94 -5.23 7.60
N PHE A 208 -6.81 -4.65 8.81
CA PHE A 208 -5.88 -5.15 9.82
C PHE A 208 -6.21 -6.56 10.30
N ARG A 209 -7.51 -6.88 10.48
CA ARG A 209 -7.96 -8.22 10.90
C ARG A 209 -7.75 -9.26 9.81
N LEU A 210 -8.08 -8.94 8.56
CA LEU A 210 -7.85 -9.82 7.42
C LEU A 210 -6.35 -10.13 7.28
N ARG A 211 -5.51 -9.10 7.41
CA ARG A 211 -4.06 -9.27 7.41
C ARG A 211 -3.55 -10.10 8.59
N ALA A 212 -4.00 -9.81 9.81
CA ALA A 212 -3.58 -10.53 11.01
C ALA A 212 -4.05 -11.99 11.02
N ALA A 213 -5.19 -12.29 10.39
CA ALA A 213 -5.72 -13.64 10.28
C ALA A 213 -5.09 -14.43 9.13
N GLY A 214 -4.24 -13.79 8.30
CA GLY A 214 -3.74 -14.40 7.07
C GLY A 214 -4.86 -14.81 6.09
N ILE A 215 -6.06 -14.30 6.33
CA ILE A 215 -7.25 -14.48 5.49
C ILE A 215 -7.37 -13.18 4.70
N GLY A 216 -6.80 -13.12 3.54
CA GLY A 216 -6.97 -11.90 2.75
C GLY A 216 -5.94 -11.74 1.68
N ASP A 217 -6.38 -10.97 0.76
CA ASP A 217 -5.71 -10.49 -0.41
C ASP A 217 -4.44 -9.68 -0.04
N SER A 218 -3.63 -9.37 -1.00
CA SER A 218 -2.46 -8.51 -0.80
C SER A 218 -2.88 -7.15 -0.22
N PHE A 219 -1.94 -6.36 0.32
CA PHE A 219 -2.22 -4.97 0.72
C PHE A 219 -2.94 -4.18 -0.36
N SER A 220 -2.62 -4.44 -1.64
CA SER A 220 -3.28 -3.83 -2.78
C SER A 220 -4.76 -4.16 -2.83
N ASP A 221 -5.11 -5.44 -2.65
CA ASP A 221 -6.50 -5.89 -2.72
C ASP A 221 -7.32 -5.35 -1.54
N ILE A 222 -6.73 -5.31 -0.34
CA ILE A 222 -7.33 -4.69 0.84
C ILE A 222 -7.63 -3.20 0.59
N LEU A 223 -6.67 -2.47 0.03
CA LEU A 223 -6.86 -1.06 -0.27
C LEU A 223 -7.95 -0.86 -1.34
N ILE A 224 -7.93 -1.64 -2.41
CA ILE A 224 -8.96 -1.60 -3.45
C ILE A 224 -10.35 -1.87 -2.87
N GLU A 225 -10.48 -2.89 -2.01
CA GLU A 225 -11.75 -3.21 -1.33
C GLU A 225 -12.24 -2.04 -0.46
N ILE A 226 -11.34 -1.41 0.31
CA ILE A 226 -11.69 -0.26 1.14
C ILE A 226 -12.17 0.91 0.27
N PHE A 227 -11.47 1.24 -0.81
CA PHE A 227 -11.88 2.29 -1.73
C PHE A 227 -13.25 2.00 -2.36
N THR A 228 -13.49 0.77 -2.78
CA THR A 228 -14.78 0.33 -3.34
C THR A 228 -15.90 0.50 -2.32
N LYS A 229 -15.71 0.06 -1.08
CA LYS A 229 -16.72 0.22 -0.01
C LYS A 229 -17.02 1.68 0.30
N ILE A 230 -16.00 2.54 0.30
CA ILE A 230 -16.21 3.99 0.51
C ILE A 230 -16.97 4.58 -0.67
N HIS A 231 -16.63 4.19 -1.90
CA HIS A 231 -17.33 4.63 -3.12
C HIS A 231 -18.82 4.26 -3.09
N ASP A 232 -19.12 3.00 -2.82
CA ASP A 232 -20.50 2.50 -2.74
C ASP A 232 -21.33 3.24 -1.67
N GLU A 233 -20.71 3.55 -0.53
CA GLU A 233 -21.37 4.27 0.55
C GLU A 233 -21.67 5.72 0.16
N LEU A 234 -20.73 6.42 -0.48
CA LEU A 234 -20.96 7.77 -0.98
C LEU A 234 -22.01 7.78 -2.09
N LEU A 235 -22.01 6.82 -3.02
CA LEU A 235 -23.05 6.66 -4.02
C LEU A 235 -24.42 6.47 -3.38
N ARG A 236 -24.53 5.56 -2.41
CA ARG A 236 -25.78 5.28 -1.71
C ARG A 236 -26.34 6.53 -1.04
N LEU A 237 -25.49 7.34 -0.42
CA LEU A 237 -25.88 8.59 0.21
C LEU A 237 -26.29 9.64 -0.83
N GLY A 238 -25.54 9.79 -1.91
CA GLY A 238 -25.85 10.70 -3.01
C GLY A 238 -27.20 10.42 -3.67
N TYR A 239 -27.64 9.16 -3.69
CA TYR A 239 -28.99 8.78 -4.17
C TYR A 239 -30.08 8.92 -3.11
N SER A 240 -29.75 9.05 -1.83
CA SER A 240 -30.74 9.10 -0.75
C SER A 240 -31.43 10.45 -0.58
N SER A 241 -30.84 11.53 -1.06
CA SER A 241 -31.31 12.89 -0.89
C SER A 241 -30.81 13.80 -2.01
N GLU A 242 -31.65 14.75 -2.44
CA GLU A 242 -31.23 15.79 -3.40
C GLU A 242 -30.10 16.67 -2.85
N GLU A 243 -30.04 16.86 -1.54
CA GLU A 243 -28.97 17.60 -0.85
C GLU A 243 -27.58 16.98 -1.07
N TYR A 244 -27.53 15.67 -1.19
CA TYR A 244 -26.27 14.92 -1.39
C TYR A 244 -26.03 14.52 -2.85
N SER A 245 -26.92 14.94 -3.75
CA SER A 245 -26.82 14.58 -5.15
C SER A 245 -25.52 15.10 -5.77
N GLY A 246 -24.78 14.20 -6.42
CA GLY A 246 -23.51 14.53 -7.07
C GLY A 246 -22.34 14.77 -6.12
N MET A 247 -22.48 14.47 -4.82
CA MET A 247 -21.37 14.52 -3.89
C MET A 247 -20.29 13.50 -4.26
N GLY A 248 -19.03 13.89 -4.13
CA GLY A 248 -17.89 13.01 -4.36
C GLY A 248 -16.68 13.49 -3.60
N SER A 249 -15.64 12.65 -3.56
CA SER A 249 -14.39 13.03 -2.92
C SER A 249 -13.20 12.30 -3.53
N THR A 250 -12.06 12.97 -3.56
CA THR A 250 -10.76 12.31 -3.74
C THR A 250 -10.43 11.52 -2.46
N LEU A 251 -9.49 10.62 -2.55
CA LEU A 251 -8.88 10.01 -1.37
C LEU A 251 -7.44 9.59 -1.69
N SER A 252 -6.50 10.13 -0.93
CA SER A 252 -5.10 9.71 -0.95
C SER A 252 -4.70 9.26 0.44
N LEU A 253 -4.20 8.04 0.57
CA LEU A 253 -3.78 7.48 1.85
C LEU A 253 -2.41 6.84 1.79
N CYS A 254 -1.67 6.94 2.89
CA CYS A 254 -0.43 6.24 3.18
C CYS A 254 -0.65 5.34 4.40
N TRP A 255 -0.36 4.05 4.24
CA TRP A 255 -0.34 3.07 5.31
C TRP A 255 1.11 2.69 5.58
N LEU A 256 1.60 3.13 6.72
CA LEU A 256 2.97 2.94 7.17
C LEU A 256 3.06 1.71 8.06
N THR A 257 3.92 0.82 7.70
CA THR A 257 4.30 -0.37 8.47
C THR A 257 5.81 -0.35 8.69
N PRO A 258 6.37 -1.17 9.60
CA PRO A 258 7.81 -1.31 9.68
C PRO A 258 8.42 -1.68 8.32
N GLY A 259 9.27 -0.80 7.79
CA GLY A 259 9.99 -0.98 6.53
C GLY A 259 9.23 -0.62 5.25
N TRP A 260 7.91 -0.37 5.29
CA TRP A 260 7.11 -0.12 4.09
C TRP A 260 6.10 1.02 4.25
N LEU A 261 5.92 1.75 3.15
CA LEU A 261 4.79 2.63 2.93
C LEU A 261 3.94 2.03 1.81
N TYR A 262 2.73 1.63 2.13
CA TYR A 262 1.70 1.28 1.15
C TYR A 262 0.84 2.51 0.90
N TYR A 263 0.41 2.71 -0.34
CA TYR A 263 -0.44 3.84 -0.66
C TYR A 263 -1.60 3.44 -1.56
N GLY A 264 -2.70 4.15 -1.38
CA GLY A 264 -3.87 4.10 -2.23
C GLY A 264 -4.30 5.50 -2.60
N HIS A 265 -4.81 5.67 -3.82
CA HIS A 265 -5.14 6.98 -4.35
C HIS A 265 -6.26 6.94 -5.38
N ILE A 266 -7.18 7.90 -5.28
CA ILE A 266 -8.17 8.28 -6.29
C ILE A 266 -8.32 9.80 -6.30
N GLY A 267 -8.39 10.39 -7.49
CA GLY A 267 -8.57 11.82 -7.72
C GLY A 267 -7.31 12.53 -8.19
N ASP A 268 -7.15 13.78 -7.81
CA ASP A 268 -6.02 14.66 -8.15
C ASP A 268 -5.26 15.21 -6.93
N SER A 269 -5.66 14.79 -5.73
CA SER A 269 -4.79 14.89 -4.54
C SER A 269 -3.50 14.10 -4.78
N ARG A 270 -2.41 14.43 -4.13
CA ARG A 270 -1.11 13.83 -4.47
C ARG A 270 -0.37 13.29 -3.26
N ILE A 271 0.43 12.25 -3.50
CA ILE A 271 1.39 11.69 -2.55
C ILE A 271 2.80 11.85 -3.12
N TYR A 272 3.67 12.48 -2.34
CA TYR A 272 5.08 12.67 -2.67
C TYR A 272 5.97 11.96 -1.66
N LEU A 273 7.08 11.42 -2.14
CA LEU A 273 8.19 10.90 -1.33
C LEU A 273 9.44 11.74 -1.61
N LEU A 274 10.07 12.21 -0.54
CA LEU A 274 11.39 12.82 -0.55
C LEU A 274 12.33 11.91 0.25
N PRO A 275 13.15 11.08 -0.42
CA PRO A 275 14.18 10.30 0.23
C PRO A 275 15.18 11.20 0.97
N GLU A 276 15.81 10.71 2.05
CA GLU A 276 16.85 11.45 2.78
C GLU A 276 17.93 12.00 1.82
N LYS A 277 18.32 11.18 0.84
CA LYS A 277 19.24 11.55 -0.24
C LYS A 277 18.55 11.32 -1.57
N GLY A 278 18.05 12.38 -2.19
CA GLY A 278 17.38 12.26 -3.47
C GLY A 278 16.52 13.45 -3.83
N LYS A 279 15.69 13.25 -4.84
CA LYS A 279 14.74 14.24 -5.32
C LYS A 279 13.35 13.89 -4.86
N LEU A 280 12.50 14.92 -4.79
CA LEU A 280 11.06 14.74 -4.55
C LEU A 280 10.46 13.93 -5.71
N ASN A 281 9.81 12.83 -5.37
CA ASN A 281 9.14 11.95 -6.32
C ASN A 281 7.64 11.96 -6.03
N GLN A 282 6.82 12.22 -7.03
CA GLN A 282 5.38 12.02 -6.96
C GLN A 282 5.09 10.52 -7.13
N LEU A 283 4.41 9.91 -6.17
CA LEU A 283 4.07 8.49 -6.20
C LEU A 283 2.76 8.22 -6.94
N THR A 284 1.87 9.21 -6.95
CA THR A 284 0.53 9.11 -7.55
C THR A 284 0.46 9.84 -8.90
N TYR A 285 -0.53 9.48 -9.70
CA TYR A 285 -0.90 10.25 -10.91
C TYR A 285 -2.26 10.88 -10.67
N ASP A 286 -2.44 12.10 -11.14
CA ASP A 286 -3.73 12.73 -11.09
C ASP A 286 -4.71 11.99 -12.01
N HIS A 287 -5.85 11.58 -11.52
CA HIS A 287 -6.92 10.98 -12.30
C HIS A 287 -7.71 12.07 -13.04
N THR A 288 -7.01 12.72 -13.98
CA THR A 288 -7.54 13.75 -14.87
C THR A 288 -7.09 13.46 -16.31
N PRO A 289 -7.78 13.96 -17.35
CA PRO A 289 -7.28 13.84 -18.72
C PRO A 289 -5.86 14.40 -18.89
N VAL A 290 -5.54 15.42 -18.10
CA VAL A 290 -4.20 16.06 -18.11
C VAL A 290 -3.16 15.19 -17.44
N GLY A 291 -3.54 14.53 -16.33
CA GLY A 291 -2.70 13.54 -15.66
C GLY A 291 -2.36 12.36 -16.57
N ASP A 292 -3.33 11.89 -17.36
CA ASP A 292 -3.10 10.85 -18.36
C ASP A 292 -2.09 11.26 -19.44
N LEU A 293 -2.19 12.50 -19.94
CA LEU A 293 -1.24 13.03 -20.91
C LEU A 293 0.18 13.13 -20.31
N ARG A 294 0.27 13.57 -19.06
CA ARG A 294 1.53 13.65 -18.33
C ARG A 294 2.15 12.27 -18.07
N LYS A 295 1.35 11.30 -17.66
CA LYS A 295 1.78 9.90 -17.47
C LYS A 295 2.33 9.28 -18.75
N LYS A 296 1.76 9.64 -19.90
CA LYS A 296 2.23 9.23 -21.23
C LYS A 296 3.45 10.04 -21.74
N GLY A 297 3.91 11.04 -20.99
CA GLY A 297 5.02 11.92 -21.38
C GLY A 297 4.70 12.88 -22.54
N LEU A 298 3.41 13.11 -22.84
CA LEU A 298 2.96 13.95 -23.94
C LEU A 298 2.98 15.44 -23.59
N ILE A 299 2.92 15.78 -22.31
CA ILE A 299 3.01 17.15 -21.80
C ILE A 299 3.92 17.20 -20.57
N THR A 300 4.51 18.38 -20.33
CA THR A 300 5.33 18.63 -19.15
C THR A 300 4.46 18.99 -17.93
N GLU A 301 5.04 18.97 -16.73
CA GLU A 301 4.38 19.48 -15.52
C GLU A 301 3.93 20.94 -15.66
N LYS A 302 4.75 21.76 -16.33
CA LYS A 302 4.43 23.17 -16.57
C LYS A 302 3.19 23.33 -17.46
N ASP A 303 3.10 22.52 -18.52
CA ASP A 303 1.96 22.54 -19.44
C ASP A 303 0.68 22.05 -18.72
N ALA A 304 0.82 21.03 -17.88
CA ALA A 304 -0.28 20.48 -17.08
C ALA A 304 -0.92 21.54 -16.17
N ARG A 305 -0.11 22.34 -15.48
CA ARG A 305 -0.59 23.39 -14.56
C ARG A 305 -1.44 24.47 -15.23
N SER A 306 -1.18 24.78 -16.48
CA SER A 306 -1.92 25.80 -17.25
C SER A 306 -3.01 25.22 -18.14
N HIS A 307 -3.22 23.92 -18.13
CA HIS A 307 -4.16 23.26 -19.03
C HIS A 307 -5.61 23.53 -18.63
N PRO A 308 -6.52 23.87 -19.57
CA PRO A 308 -7.91 24.25 -19.25
C PRO A 308 -8.74 23.10 -18.66
N LYS A 309 -8.32 21.85 -18.83
CA LYS A 309 -9.00 20.66 -18.29
C LYS A 309 -8.30 20.05 -17.08
N LYS A 310 -7.43 20.78 -16.39
CA LYS A 310 -6.65 20.26 -15.27
C LYS A 310 -7.49 19.79 -14.08
N ASN A 311 -8.64 20.44 -13.84
CA ASN A 311 -9.55 20.17 -12.72
C ASN A 311 -10.70 19.23 -13.11
N ILE A 312 -10.64 18.54 -14.26
CA ILE A 312 -11.67 17.56 -14.65
C ILE A 312 -11.22 16.20 -14.14
N LEU A 313 -11.96 15.63 -13.19
CA LEU A 313 -11.66 14.32 -12.65
C LEU A 313 -12.22 13.20 -13.52
N ASN A 314 -11.39 12.19 -13.82
CA ASN A 314 -11.78 10.95 -14.49
C ASN A 314 -12.21 9.87 -13.50
N GLN A 315 -11.65 9.90 -12.28
CA GLN A 315 -11.90 8.96 -11.20
C GLN A 315 -12.08 9.72 -9.90
N ILE A 316 -13.19 9.44 -9.21
CA ILE A 316 -13.55 10.05 -7.94
C ILE A 316 -14.49 9.12 -7.16
N LEU A 317 -14.44 9.14 -5.85
CA LEU A 317 -15.38 8.41 -5.00
C LEU A 317 -16.75 9.07 -5.00
N GLY A 318 -17.82 8.30 -5.00
CA GLY A 318 -19.19 8.79 -4.81
C GLY A 318 -19.89 9.34 -6.05
N THR A 319 -19.24 9.45 -7.20
CA THR A 319 -19.86 9.91 -8.44
C THR A 319 -19.65 8.93 -9.59
N GLY A 320 -20.65 8.90 -10.51
CA GLY A 320 -20.55 8.12 -11.75
C GLY A 320 -20.78 6.63 -11.58
N TYR A 321 -21.00 5.95 -12.71
CA TYR A 321 -21.19 4.50 -12.82
C TYR A 321 -19.92 3.81 -13.31
N GLN A 322 -18.76 4.46 -13.23
CA GLN A 322 -17.53 3.91 -13.76
C GLN A 322 -16.95 2.89 -12.78
N GLN A 323 -16.36 1.85 -13.34
CA GLN A 323 -15.54 0.94 -12.54
C GLN A 323 -14.42 1.74 -11.88
N LEU A 324 -14.34 1.64 -10.56
CA LEU A 324 -13.33 2.34 -9.78
C LEU A 324 -11.97 1.65 -9.99
N GLU A 325 -10.96 2.42 -10.35
CA GLU A 325 -9.59 1.93 -10.55
C GLU A 325 -8.60 2.67 -9.62
N PRO A 326 -8.58 2.35 -8.31
CA PRO A 326 -7.67 2.98 -7.39
C PRO A 326 -6.21 2.69 -7.79
N GLN A 327 -5.39 3.71 -7.80
CA GLN A 327 -3.94 3.51 -7.88
C GLN A 327 -3.45 3.02 -6.52
N VAL A 328 -2.85 1.84 -6.48
CA VAL A 328 -2.24 1.26 -5.28
C VAL A 328 -0.79 0.91 -5.52
N GLY A 329 0.04 1.03 -4.48
CA GLY A 329 1.45 0.70 -4.58
C GLY A 329 2.13 0.62 -3.23
N ALA A 330 3.42 0.25 -3.26
CA ALA A 330 4.25 0.15 -2.08
C ALA A 330 5.66 0.65 -2.35
N VAL A 331 6.27 1.27 -1.36
CA VAL A 331 7.66 1.74 -1.40
C VAL A 331 8.34 1.46 -0.07
N GLY A 332 9.61 1.02 -0.13
CA GLY A 332 10.40 0.77 1.07
C GLY A 332 10.71 2.05 1.83
N LEU A 333 10.48 2.06 3.16
CA LEU A 333 10.79 3.18 4.03
C LEU A 333 12.20 3.07 4.58
N LYS A 334 12.91 4.21 4.57
CA LYS A 334 14.25 4.36 5.17
C LYS A 334 14.22 5.48 6.19
N LYS A 335 15.15 5.43 7.14
CA LYS A 335 15.33 6.52 8.10
C LYS A 335 15.69 7.82 7.36
N GLY A 336 15.01 8.91 7.70
CA GLY A 336 15.21 10.22 7.07
C GLY A 336 14.31 10.50 5.88
N ASP A 337 13.58 9.49 5.36
CA ASP A 337 12.59 9.70 4.31
C ASP A 337 11.45 10.62 4.83
N LYS A 338 10.96 11.46 3.93
CA LYS A 338 9.80 12.34 4.19
C LYS A 338 8.76 12.09 3.12
N PHE A 339 7.50 12.16 3.49
CA PHE A 339 6.41 12.10 2.53
C PHE A 339 5.37 13.18 2.83
N LEU A 340 4.70 13.61 1.79
CA LEU A 340 3.65 14.62 1.82
C LEU A 340 2.42 14.06 1.13
N ILE A 341 1.26 14.19 1.78
CA ILE A 341 -0.05 13.95 1.18
C ILE A 341 -0.74 15.31 1.14
N CYS A 342 -1.24 15.73 0.00
CA CYS A 342 -1.88 17.03 -0.13
C CYS A 342 -3.05 17.00 -1.14
N SER A 343 -4.04 17.87 -0.95
CA SER A 343 -5.01 18.22 -1.98
C SER A 343 -4.38 19.12 -3.05
N ASP A 344 -5.13 19.40 -4.12
CA ASP A 344 -4.70 20.28 -5.21
C ASP A 344 -4.49 21.72 -4.75
N GLY A 345 -5.18 22.15 -3.68
CA GLY A 345 -5.03 23.48 -3.10
C GLY A 345 -3.60 23.87 -2.71
N LEU A 346 -2.72 22.90 -2.40
CA LEU A 346 -1.31 23.16 -2.16
C LEU A 346 -0.51 23.35 -3.46
N ILE A 347 -0.99 22.81 -4.56
CA ILE A 347 -0.29 22.80 -5.85
C ILE A 347 -0.72 23.98 -6.74
N ASP A 348 -1.99 24.34 -6.65
CA ASP A 348 -2.67 25.33 -7.49
C ASP A 348 -2.81 26.69 -6.83
N GLY A 349 -2.48 26.80 -5.51
CA GLY A 349 -2.59 28.02 -4.70
C GLY A 349 -1.46 29.02 -4.89
#